data_f145715e32a2118ce7e8bb3d3f03c99f
#
_entry.id   f145715e32a2118ce7e8bb3d3f03c99f
#
_cell.length_a   1.000
_cell.length_b   1.000
_cell.length_c   1.000
_cell.angle_alpha   90.00
_cell.angle_beta   90.00
_cell.angle_gamma   90.00
#
_symmetry.space_group_name_H-M   'P 1'
#
loop_
_entity.id
_entity.type
_entity.pdbx_description
1 polymer ?
#
loop_
_entity_poly.entity_id
_entity_poly.type
_entity_poly.pdbx_seq_one_letter_code
_entity_poly.pdbx_strand_id
1 'polypeptide(L)'
;MDKQNKLMRINDFKLERYFAQHEFTAKYLLSSSDCDGYELNYLLENASNEELALWKKLKLGYTESEGNPILREAILQHYKTASIENVVVATPGELNFISMNVLLDSTDHAITISPCYQSLSEVVKSINCKLSYWKPNKNDWTFNTEDLENLIKKNTKLIILNFPHNPTGSYLTKNQLNEIVTIAKKHDLYIFSDEMYHKLIIGNTEELPPICDVYEKGISLWGTSKTFGLAGLRTGWLVSDDKTFLKKVVAFKDYLSICNSAPSEILSIMALNNINLFLEPNLKKINKNISIFEEFIKQQDVITDFIPPKAGSTSFVQLNINDSSLEFSNQLVKDTGIMTVPAEMFEYEGKYIRVGFGRANLPEILEVLESYLKQMPAHNRVDGSAPK
;
A
#
# COMPACT_ATOMS: atom_id res chain seq x y z
N MET A 1 2.46 -42.84 13.04
CA MET A 1 2.68 -41.99 11.84
C MET A 1 1.61 -40.93 11.86
N ASP A 2 1.93 -39.82 12.48
CA ASP A 2 1.03 -38.69 12.65
C ASP A 2 0.86 -37.98 11.29
N LYS A 3 -0.30 -38.16 10.66
CA LYS A 3 -0.73 -37.26 9.60
C LYS A 3 -1.10 -35.93 10.26
N GLN A 4 -0.12 -35.08 10.52
CA GLN A 4 -0.38 -33.70 10.83
C GLN A 4 -1.22 -33.13 9.69
N ASN A 5 -2.48 -32.85 9.99
CA ASN A 5 -3.36 -32.02 9.16
C ASN A 5 -2.57 -30.75 8.82
N LYS A 6 -2.12 -30.62 7.58
CA LYS A 6 -1.58 -29.37 7.04
C LYS A 6 -2.72 -28.40 6.87
N LEU A 7 -3.21 -27.85 7.96
CA LEU A 7 -3.97 -26.59 7.90
C LEU A 7 -3.05 -25.53 7.30
N MET A 8 -3.55 -24.78 6.35
CA MET A 8 -2.90 -23.55 5.86
C MET A 8 -2.60 -22.68 7.08
N ARG A 9 -1.33 -22.48 7.40
CA ARG A 9 -0.89 -21.69 8.56
C ARG A 9 -0.43 -20.34 8.06
N ILE A 10 -1.35 -19.40 8.03
CA ILE A 10 -1.02 -17.99 7.88
C ILE A 10 -0.88 -17.39 9.29
N ASN A 11 0.20 -16.66 9.55
CA ASN A 11 0.38 -15.98 10.83
C ASN A 11 -0.55 -14.78 10.94
N ASP A 12 -0.77 -14.32 12.18
CA ASP A 12 -1.53 -13.11 12.43
C ASP A 12 -0.96 -11.93 11.66
N PHE A 13 -1.86 -11.16 11.05
CA PHE A 13 -1.51 -9.93 10.39
C PHE A 13 -1.23 -8.86 11.44
N LYS A 14 0.03 -8.69 11.84
CA LYS A 14 0.46 -7.84 12.96
C LYS A 14 -0.10 -6.43 12.87
N LEU A 15 0.03 -5.81 11.69
CA LEU A 15 -0.46 -4.46 11.43
C LEU A 15 -1.97 -4.36 11.64
N GLU A 16 -2.75 -5.27 11.09
CA GLU A 16 -4.21 -5.25 11.21
C GLU A 16 -4.68 -5.58 12.64
N ARG A 17 -3.95 -6.45 13.36
CA ARG A 17 -4.22 -6.69 14.79
C ARG A 17 -3.91 -5.47 15.64
N TYR A 18 -2.84 -4.74 15.31
CA TYR A 18 -2.49 -3.48 15.96
C TYR A 18 -3.54 -2.39 15.67
N PHE A 19 -3.99 -2.26 14.42
CA PHE A 19 -5.10 -1.36 14.08
C PHE A 19 -6.40 -1.71 14.81
N ALA A 20 -6.77 -2.99 14.88
CA ALA A 20 -7.97 -3.43 15.59
C ALA A 20 -7.99 -3.04 17.08
N GLN A 21 -6.81 -2.86 17.69
CA GLN A 21 -6.68 -2.42 19.08
C GLN A 21 -6.79 -0.90 19.25
N HIS A 22 -6.31 -0.12 18.28
CA HIS A 22 -6.06 1.30 18.45
C HIS A 22 -6.81 2.21 17.48
N GLU A 23 -7.04 1.82 16.23
CA GLU A 23 -7.51 2.71 15.16
C GLU A 23 -8.84 3.39 15.48
N PHE A 24 -9.78 2.66 16.08
CA PHE A 24 -11.12 3.18 16.38
C PHE A 24 -11.26 3.73 17.81
N THR A 25 -10.22 3.66 18.63
CA THR A 25 -10.18 4.15 20.00
C THR A 25 -9.21 5.31 20.19
N ALA A 26 -8.18 5.40 19.36
CA ALA A 26 -7.22 6.50 19.38
C ALA A 26 -7.89 7.82 18.94
N LYS A 27 -7.56 8.90 19.64
CA LYS A 27 -8.06 10.24 19.30
C LYS A 27 -7.42 10.77 18.00
N TYR A 28 -6.18 10.40 17.77
CA TYR A 28 -5.35 10.92 16.69
C TYR A 28 -4.64 9.78 15.93
N LEU A 29 -4.74 9.78 14.61
CA LEU A 29 -4.14 8.76 13.74
C LEU A 29 -2.96 9.35 12.98
N LEU A 30 -1.78 9.45 13.62
CA LEU A 30 -0.58 10.01 12.99
C LEU A 30 -0.06 9.15 11.83
N SER A 31 -0.33 7.86 11.85
CA SER A 31 0.24 6.92 10.88
C SER A 31 -0.75 6.41 9.83
N SER A 32 -1.91 7.06 9.63
CA SER A 32 -2.84 6.67 8.59
C SER A 32 -2.18 6.68 7.21
N SER A 33 -2.34 5.59 6.47
CA SER A 33 -1.76 5.44 5.12
C SER A 33 -2.71 5.84 4.00
N ASP A 34 -3.91 6.26 4.34
CA ASP A 34 -4.93 6.79 3.44
C ASP A 34 -5.11 8.30 3.65
N CYS A 35 -5.80 8.93 2.71
CA CYS A 35 -6.30 10.29 2.89
C CYS A 35 -7.60 10.29 3.68
N ASP A 36 -8.06 11.47 4.13
CA ASP A 36 -9.40 11.61 4.70
C ASP A 36 -10.43 11.04 3.73
N GLY A 37 -11.40 10.30 4.29
CA GLY A 37 -12.52 9.79 3.51
C GLY A 37 -13.48 10.89 3.08
N TYR A 38 -14.16 10.67 1.96
CA TYR A 38 -15.19 11.56 1.45
C TYR A 38 -16.57 11.05 1.81
N GLU A 39 -17.50 11.96 2.03
CA GLU A 39 -18.91 11.61 2.25
C GLU A 39 -19.55 11.10 0.95
N LEU A 40 -20.52 10.21 1.07
CA LEU A 40 -21.27 9.68 -0.09
C LEU A 40 -21.87 10.80 -0.94
N ASN A 41 -22.43 11.84 -0.31
CA ASN A 41 -23.03 12.96 -1.01
C ASN A 41 -22.03 13.68 -1.91
N TYR A 42 -20.76 13.78 -1.53
CA TYR A 42 -19.73 14.39 -2.36
C TYR A 42 -19.60 13.69 -3.73
N LEU A 43 -19.66 12.34 -3.75
CA LEU A 43 -19.64 11.59 -4.99
C LEU A 43 -20.92 11.83 -5.81
N LEU A 44 -22.09 11.78 -5.16
CA LEU A 44 -23.38 11.93 -5.84
C LEU A 44 -23.60 13.33 -6.41
N GLU A 45 -23.16 14.38 -5.73
CA GLU A 45 -23.26 15.78 -6.17
C GLU A 45 -22.36 16.09 -7.37
N ASN A 46 -21.27 15.35 -7.54
CA ASN A 46 -20.32 15.52 -8.64
C ASN A 46 -20.49 14.49 -9.77
N ALA A 47 -21.44 13.57 -9.62
CA ALA A 47 -21.70 12.55 -10.63
C ALA A 47 -22.51 13.11 -11.83
N SER A 48 -22.25 12.56 -13.02
CA SER A 48 -23.01 12.85 -14.23
C SER A 48 -24.45 12.31 -14.14
N ASN A 49 -25.32 12.79 -15.03
CA ASN A 49 -26.70 12.28 -15.10
C ASN A 49 -26.75 10.78 -15.41
N GLU A 50 -25.83 10.29 -16.23
CA GLU A 50 -25.68 8.89 -16.61
C GLU A 50 -25.29 8.03 -15.38
N GLU A 51 -24.32 8.49 -14.61
CA GLU A 51 -23.87 7.82 -13.38
C GLU A 51 -24.96 7.83 -12.29
N LEU A 52 -25.68 8.96 -12.13
CA LEU A 52 -26.85 9.02 -11.25
C LEU A 52 -27.97 8.09 -11.71
N ALA A 53 -28.14 7.88 -13.03
CA ALA A 53 -29.11 6.93 -13.55
C ALA A 53 -28.72 5.48 -13.22
N LEU A 54 -27.41 5.14 -13.28
CA LEU A 54 -26.91 3.84 -12.82
C LEU A 54 -27.20 3.63 -11.33
N TRP A 55 -26.93 4.65 -10.50
CA TRP A 55 -27.19 4.59 -9.06
C TRP A 55 -28.68 4.41 -8.74
N LYS A 56 -29.54 5.17 -9.38
CA LYS A 56 -31.01 5.11 -9.18
C LYS A 56 -31.62 3.78 -9.65
N LYS A 57 -31.04 3.12 -10.64
CA LYS A 57 -31.48 1.83 -11.18
C LYS A 57 -30.79 0.62 -10.54
N LEU A 58 -29.88 0.86 -9.58
CA LEU A 58 -29.11 -0.16 -8.91
C LEU A 58 -30.05 -1.21 -8.28
N LYS A 59 -29.76 -2.48 -8.53
CA LYS A 59 -30.37 -3.61 -7.86
C LYS A 59 -29.35 -4.30 -6.97
N LEU A 60 -29.75 -4.70 -5.77
CA LEU A 60 -28.90 -5.41 -4.82
C LEU A 60 -28.86 -6.93 -5.13
N GLY A 61 -28.58 -7.27 -6.39
CA GLY A 61 -28.33 -8.63 -6.86
C GLY A 61 -26.85 -8.87 -7.07
N TYR A 62 -26.49 -10.09 -7.49
CA TYR A 62 -25.12 -10.41 -7.89
C TYR A 62 -24.72 -9.60 -9.13
N THR A 63 -23.44 -9.23 -9.16
CA THR A 63 -22.78 -8.62 -10.32
C THR A 63 -21.92 -9.69 -11.03
N GLU A 64 -21.24 -9.31 -12.10
CA GLU A 64 -20.33 -10.19 -12.81
C GLU A 64 -19.10 -10.55 -11.94
N SER A 65 -18.64 -11.78 -12.04
CA SER A 65 -17.49 -12.26 -11.25
C SER A 65 -16.19 -11.47 -11.53
N GLU A 66 -15.98 -11.07 -12.78
CA GLU A 66 -14.85 -10.24 -13.19
C GLU A 66 -14.99 -8.77 -12.77
N GLY A 67 -16.21 -8.36 -12.42
CA GLY A 67 -16.58 -6.98 -12.14
C GLY A 67 -17.52 -6.41 -13.22
N ASN A 68 -18.31 -5.42 -12.83
CA ASN A 68 -19.26 -4.74 -13.71
C ASN A 68 -18.56 -4.22 -14.99
N PRO A 69 -19.07 -4.50 -16.19
CA PRO A 69 -18.44 -4.08 -17.46
C PRO A 69 -18.17 -2.57 -17.53
N ILE A 70 -19.11 -1.72 -17.07
CA ILE A 70 -18.94 -0.26 -17.07
C ILE A 70 -17.80 0.15 -16.12
N LEU A 71 -17.66 -0.52 -14.98
CA LEU A 71 -16.53 -0.29 -14.06
C LEU A 71 -15.21 -0.69 -14.72
N ARG A 72 -15.16 -1.85 -15.37
CA ARG A 72 -13.96 -2.31 -16.07
C ARG A 72 -13.55 -1.36 -17.20
N GLU A 73 -14.52 -0.80 -17.94
CA GLU A 73 -14.28 0.24 -18.94
C GLU A 73 -13.75 1.55 -18.31
N ALA A 74 -14.30 1.98 -17.16
CA ALA A 74 -13.79 3.14 -16.44
C ALA A 74 -12.35 2.93 -15.94
N ILE A 75 -12.02 1.72 -15.47
CA ILE A 75 -10.66 1.35 -15.07
C ILE A 75 -9.69 1.47 -16.25
N LEU A 76 -10.06 0.99 -17.44
CA LEU A 76 -9.21 1.00 -18.63
C LEU A 76 -8.77 2.39 -19.08
N GLN A 77 -9.48 3.45 -18.73
CA GLN A 77 -9.07 4.83 -19.04
C GLN A 77 -7.73 5.21 -18.41
N HIS A 78 -7.26 4.43 -17.41
CA HIS A 78 -5.99 4.65 -16.72
C HIS A 78 -4.84 3.75 -17.21
N TYR A 79 -5.08 2.90 -18.21
CA TYR A 79 -4.11 1.97 -18.79
C TYR A 79 -4.01 2.15 -20.29
N LYS A 80 -2.84 1.93 -20.87
CA LYS A 80 -2.59 2.21 -22.30
C LYS A 80 -2.75 0.98 -23.19
N THR A 81 -2.42 -0.19 -22.68
CA THR A 81 -2.31 -1.42 -23.49
C THR A 81 -3.42 -2.41 -23.23
N ALA A 82 -4.12 -2.29 -22.10
CA ALA A 82 -5.10 -3.26 -21.65
C ALA A 82 -6.45 -3.16 -22.38
N SER A 83 -7.14 -4.29 -22.47
CA SER A 83 -8.54 -4.43 -22.91
C SER A 83 -9.43 -4.84 -21.74
N ILE A 84 -10.76 -4.83 -21.92
CA ILE A 84 -11.70 -5.19 -20.86
C ILE A 84 -11.47 -6.60 -20.30
N GLU A 85 -10.97 -7.53 -21.12
CA GLU A 85 -10.66 -8.90 -20.70
C GLU A 85 -9.39 -9.01 -19.83
N ASN A 86 -8.60 -7.92 -19.72
CA ASN A 86 -7.41 -7.83 -18.91
C ASN A 86 -7.69 -7.36 -17.47
N VAL A 87 -8.96 -7.07 -17.12
CA VAL A 87 -9.34 -6.47 -15.83
C VAL A 87 -10.17 -7.44 -15.00
N VAL A 88 -9.78 -7.63 -13.75
CA VAL A 88 -10.56 -8.35 -12.72
C VAL A 88 -10.70 -7.47 -11.47
N VAL A 89 -11.92 -7.28 -11.00
CA VAL A 89 -12.26 -6.44 -9.85
C VAL A 89 -12.52 -7.29 -8.61
N ALA A 90 -11.91 -6.92 -7.48
CA ALA A 90 -12.22 -7.44 -6.14
C ALA A 90 -11.64 -6.49 -5.07
N THR A 91 -11.67 -6.85 -3.79
CA THR A 91 -10.95 -6.05 -2.79
C THR A 91 -9.44 -6.21 -2.96
N PRO A 92 -8.61 -5.16 -2.75
CA PRO A 92 -7.16 -5.27 -2.96
C PRO A 92 -6.50 -6.40 -2.14
N GLY A 93 -6.90 -6.58 -0.88
CA GLY A 93 -6.35 -7.65 -0.04
C GLY A 93 -6.72 -9.06 -0.55
N GLU A 94 -7.94 -9.24 -1.08
CA GLU A 94 -8.38 -10.48 -1.73
C GLU A 94 -7.55 -10.75 -2.99
N LEU A 95 -7.33 -9.73 -3.82
CA LEU A 95 -6.52 -9.84 -5.04
C LEU A 95 -5.06 -10.20 -4.74
N ASN A 96 -4.45 -9.63 -3.69
CA ASN A 96 -3.14 -10.05 -3.20
C ASN A 96 -3.14 -11.54 -2.82
N PHE A 97 -4.11 -11.95 -2.00
CA PHE A 97 -4.22 -13.32 -1.53
C PHE A 97 -4.39 -14.32 -2.68
N ILE A 98 -5.32 -14.04 -3.59
CA ILE A 98 -5.58 -14.90 -4.75
C ILE A 98 -4.35 -14.99 -5.66
N SER A 99 -3.72 -13.84 -5.98
CA SER A 99 -2.59 -13.79 -6.92
C SER A 99 -1.43 -14.64 -6.44
N MET A 100 -1.06 -14.57 -5.16
CA MET A 100 0.02 -15.38 -4.60
C MET A 100 -0.31 -16.88 -4.67
N ASN A 101 -1.56 -17.26 -4.33
CA ASN A 101 -2.00 -18.67 -4.39
C ASN A 101 -2.14 -19.23 -5.82
N VAL A 102 -2.41 -18.37 -6.81
CA VAL A 102 -2.52 -18.77 -8.22
C VAL A 102 -1.15 -18.88 -8.88
N LEU A 103 -0.21 -17.99 -8.51
CA LEU A 103 1.11 -17.91 -9.14
C LEU A 103 2.15 -18.86 -8.54
N LEU A 104 2.06 -19.14 -7.24
CA LEU A 104 3.14 -19.78 -6.50
C LEU A 104 2.72 -21.12 -5.89
N ASP A 105 3.71 -21.99 -5.73
CA ASP A 105 3.61 -23.20 -4.93
C ASP A 105 4.82 -23.37 -3.98
N SER A 106 4.84 -24.46 -3.23
CA SER A 106 5.88 -24.71 -2.21
C SER A 106 7.28 -25.00 -2.78
N THR A 107 7.41 -25.22 -4.07
CA THR A 107 8.69 -25.48 -4.77
C THR A 107 9.27 -24.22 -5.38
N ASP A 108 8.46 -23.17 -5.51
CA ASP A 108 8.83 -21.89 -6.07
C ASP A 108 9.63 -21.01 -5.09
N HIS A 109 10.20 -19.96 -5.64
CA HIS A 109 10.82 -18.86 -4.91
C HIS A 109 10.26 -17.55 -5.39
N ALA A 110 10.00 -16.62 -4.46
CA ALA A 110 9.60 -15.26 -4.76
C ALA A 110 10.56 -14.24 -4.13
N ILE A 111 10.58 -13.04 -4.66
CA ILE A 111 11.32 -11.90 -4.10
C ILE A 111 10.30 -10.81 -3.80
N THR A 112 10.34 -10.25 -2.59
CA THR A 112 9.55 -9.07 -2.21
C THR A 112 10.44 -7.98 -1.63
N ILE A 113 9.95 -6.76 -1.56
CA ILE A 113 10.66 -5.65 -0.92
C ILE A 113 10.58 -5.74 0.61
N SER A 114 11.47 -5.03 1.31
CA SER A 114 11.42 -4.87 2.78
C SER A 114 11.86 -3.44 3.15
N PRO A 115 11.16 -2.78 4.13
CA PRO A 115 9.94 -3.22 4.80
C PRO A 115 8.78 -3.39 3.81
N CYS A 116 7.72 -4.14 4.13
CA CYS A 116 6.58 -4.27 3.24
C CYS A 116 5.26 -4.44 4.01
N TYR A 117 4.17 -4.19 3.31
CA TYR A 117 2.83 -4.54 3.77
C TYR A 117 2.73 -6.06 3.89
N GLN A 118 2.46 -6.57 5.09
CA GLN A 118 2.64 -7.99 5.45
C GLN A 118 1.88 -8.97 4.54
N SER A 119 0.76 -8.56 3.95
CA SER A 119 0.02 -9.39 3.00
C SER A 119 0.86 -9.83 1.77
N LEU A 120 1.84 -9.02 1.36
CA LEU A 120 2.72 -9.32 0.24
C LEU A 120 3.80 -10.38 0.57
N SER A 121 4.12 -10.57 1.83
CA SER A 121 5.12 -11.56 2.29
C SER A 121 4.49 -12.78 2.96
N GLU A 122 3.50 -12.56 3.81
CA GLU A 122 2.96 -13.62 4.67
C GLU A 122 2.12 -14.62 3.88
N VAL A 123 1.38 -14.18 2.86
CA VAL A 123 0.64 -15.11 1.98
C VAL A 123 1.62 -16.04 1.26
N VAL A 124 2.76 -15.52 0.77
CA VAL A 124 3.83 -16.32 0.14
C VAL A 124 4.40 -17.35 1.13
N LYS A 125 4.66 -16.93 2.37
CA LYS A 125 5.14 -17.85 3.42
C LYS A 125 4.11 -18.93 3.77
N SER A 126 2.82 -18.57 3.80
CA SER A 126 1.73 -19.48 4.19
C SER A 126 1.56 -20.67 3.25
N ILE A 127 1.91 -20.52 1.98
CA ILE A 127 1.93 -21.60 0.98
C ILE A 127 3.27 -22.37 0.95
N ASN A 128 4.15 -22.12 1.93
CA ASN A 128 5.52 -22.67 2.03
C ASN A 128 6.44 -22.32 0.84
N CYS A 129 6.12 -21.32 0.05
CA CYS A 129 7.01 -20.79 -0.98
C CYS A 129 8.20 -20.09 -0.30
N LYS A 130 9.40 -20.24 -0.88
CA LYS A 130 10.60 -19.57 -0.37
C LYS A 130 10.59 -18.10 -0.75
N LEU A 131 10.98 -17.23 0.19
CA LEU A 131 10.95 -15.80 0.02
C LEU A 131 12.32 -15.18 0.29
N SER A 132 12.77 -14.28 -0.58
CA SER A 132 13.90 -13.37 -0.36
C SER A 132 13.41 -11.93 -0.30
N TYR A 133 14.17 -11.08 0.41
CA TYR A 133 13.80 -9.68 0.60
C TYR A 133 14.80 -8.76 -0.10
N TRP A 134 14.31 -7.97 -1.03
CA TRP A 134 15.03 -6.86 -1.63
C TRP A 134 14.94 -5.66 -0.69
N LYS A 135 16.07 -5.23 -0.16
CA LYS A 135 16.15 -4.22 0.90
C LYS A 135 16.65 -2.90 0.34
N PRO A 136 16.11 -1.76 0.79
CA PRO A 136 16.60 -0.45 0.40
C PRO A 136 17.88 -0.08 1.15
N ASN A 137 18.58 0.91 0.65
CA ASN A 137 19.56 1.67 1.42
C ASN A 137 18.83 2.44 2.54
N LYS A 138 19.27 2.25 3.77
CA LYS A 138 18.63 2.85 4.96
C LYS A 138 18.72 4.38 5.02
N ASN A 139 19.72 4.96 4.35
CA ASN A 139 19.98 6.40 4.41
C ASN A 139 19.06 7.24 3.52
N ASP A 140 18.47 6.64 2.48
CA ASP A 140 17.69 7.37 1.48
C ASP A 140 16.49 6.59 0.92
N TRP A 141 16.25 5.39 1.43
CA TRP A 141 15.22 4.45 0.98
C TRP A 141 15.28 4.11 -0.51
N THR A 142 16.45 4.26 -1.17
CA THR A 142 16.65 3.84 -2.56
C THR A 142 16.88 2.34 -2.67
N PHE A 143 16.46 1.77 -3.79
CA PHE A 143 16.62 0.35 -4.10
C PHE A 143 17.64 0.17 -5.22
N ASN A 144 18.61 -0.72 -5.04
CA ASN A 144 19.60 -1.06 -6.07
C ASN A 144 19.10 -2.28 -6.86
N THR A 145 18.97 -2.15 -8.17
CA THR A 145 18.48 -3.22 -9.07
C THR A 145 19.46 -4.39 -9.21
N GLU A 146 20.76 -4.15 -9.02
CA GLU A 146 21.76 -5.23 -8.96
C GLU A 146 21.52 -6.15 -7.76
N ASP A 147 21.17 -5.60 -6.61
CA ASP A 147 20.81 -6.40 -5.43
C ASP A 147 19.58 -7.26 -5.69
N LEU A 148 18.59 -6.76 -6.44
CA LEU A 148 17.43 -7.54 -6.86
C LEU A 148 17.87 -8.74 -7.74
N GLU A 149 18.71 -8.51 -8.73
CA GLU A 149 19.17 -9.57 -9.63
C GLU A 149 19.96 -10.65 -8.87
N ASN A 150 20.79 -10.26 -7.90
CA ASN A 150 21.56 -11.17 -7.05
C ASN A 150 20.69 -12.08 -6.15
N LEU A 151 19.43 -11.72 -5.89
CA LEU A 151 18.48 -12.55 -5.14
C LEU A 151 17.82 -13.64 -5.97
N ILE A 152 17.94 -13.60 -7.30
CA ILE A 152 17.28 -14.54 -8.21
C ILE A 152 17.91 -15.93 -8.09
N LYS A 153 17.07 -16.95 -7.98
CA LYS A 153 17.42 -18.36 -7.91
C LYS A 153 16.83 -19.10 -9.10
N LYS A 154 17.31 -20.32 -9.35
CA LYS A 154 16.82 -21.15 -10.48
C LYS A 154 15.31 -21.37 -10.47
N ASN A 155 14.70 -21.40 -9.28
CA ASN A 155 13.25 -21.59 -9.07
C ASN A 155 12.53 -20.29 -8.72
N THR A 156 13.13 -19.11 -8.91
CA THR A 156 12.42 -17.84 -8.77
C THR A 156 11.36 -17.75 -9.85
N LYS A 157 10.17 -17.33 -9.47
CA LYS A 157 9.01 -17.21 -10.35
C LYS A 157 8.35 -15.84 -10.32
N LEU A 158 8.46 -15.13 -9.18
CA LEU A 158 7.73 -13.89 -8.94
C LEU A 158 8.61 -12.86 -8.25
N ILE A 159 8.57 -11.62 -8.76
CA ILE A 159 9.02 -10.41 -8.09
C ILE A 159 7.76 -9.66 -7.62
N ILE A 160 7.70 -9.31 -6.34
CA ILE A 160 6.60 -8.57 -5.73
C ILE A 160 7.08 -7.18 -5.38
N LEU A 161 6.51 -6.17 -6.03
CA LEU A 161 6.81 -4.76 -5.84
C LEU A 161 5.66 -4.07 -5.09
N ASN A 162 5.98 -2.98 -4.39
CA ASN A 162 5.00 -2.05 -3.85
C ASN A 162 5.56 -0.63 -4.02
N PHE A 163 5.21 0.01 -5.13
CA PHE A 163 5.60 1.40 -5.43
C PHE A 163 4.42 2.18 -6.00
N PRO A 164 4.15 3.39 -5.44
CA PRO A 164 4.82 4.06 -4.31
C PRO A 164 4.86 3.22 -3.05
N HIS A 165 6.00 3.29 -2.33
CA HIS A 165 6.32 2.32 -1.29
C HIS A 165 5.70 2.66 0.07
N ASN A 166 4.96 1.74 0.64
CA ASN A 166 4.51 1.78 2.03
C ASN A 166 5.41 0.86 2.89
N PRO A 167 6.13 1.39 3.91
CA PRO A 167 5.84 2.64 4.62
C PRO A 167 6.72 3.85 4.24
N THR A 168 7.73 3.72 3.40
CA THR A 168 8.81 4.72 3.28
C THR A 168 8.51 5.92 2.39
N GLY A 169 7.48 5.84 1.51
CA GLY A 169 7.24 6.86 0.49
C GLY A 169 8.28 6.88 -0.64
N SER A 170 9.16 5.89 -0.68
CA SER A 170 10.14 5.72 -1.76
C SER A 170 9.44 5.41 -3.09
N TYR A 171 10.08 5.79 -4.18
CA TYR A 171 9.59 5.56 -5.53
C TYR A 171 10.74 5.26 -6.47
N LEU A 172 10.50 4.39 -7.44
CA LEU A 172 11.50 4.05 -8.46
C LEU A 172 11.69 5.21 -9.43
N THR A 173 12.86 5.26 -10.05
CA THR A 173 13.08 6.03 -11.27
C THR A 173 12.64 5.21 -12.48
N LYS A 174 12.41 5.88 -13.61
CA LYS A 174 12.09 5.22 -14.88
C LYS A 174 13.18 4.23 -15.32
N ASN A 175 14.46 4.59 -15.08
CA ASN A 175 15.58 3.70 -15.39
C ASN A 175 15.51 2.42 -14.52
N GLN A 176 15.27 2.54 -13.22
CA GLN A 176 15.13 1.37 -12.34
C GLN A 176 13.96 0.48 -12.75
N LEU A 177 12.79 1.07 -13.12
CA LEU A 177 11.67 0.29 -13.62
C LEU A 177 12.05 -0.50 -14.88
N ASN A 178 12.75 0.14 -15.84
CA ASN A 178 13.23 -0.51 -17.06
C ASN A 178 14.24 -1.63 -16.78
N GLU A 179 15.14 -1.42 -15.82
CA GLU A 179 16.10 -2.43 -15.37
C GLU A 179 15.38 -3.63 -14.75
N ILE A 180 14.41 -3.40 -13.86
CA ILE A 180 13.60 -4.46 -13.24
C ILE A 180 12.87 -5.28 -14.31
N VAL A 181 12.26 -4.62 -15.29
CA VAL A 181 11.59 -5.28 -16.43
C VAL A 181 12.59 -6.10 -17.24
N THR A 182 13.80 -5.56 -17.48
CA THR A 182 14.86 -6.27 -18.21
C THR A 182 15.32 -7.52 -17.46
N ILE A 183 15.51 -7.41 -16.14
CA ILE A 183 15.85 -8.54 -15.26
C ILE A 183 14.73 -9.58 -15.30
N ALA A 184 13.48 -9.18 -15.16
CA ALA A 184 12.34 -10.10 -15.20
C ALA A 184 12.24 -10.84 -16.55
N LYS A 185 12.42 -10.16 -17.67
CA LYS A 185 12.46 -10.76 -19.02
C LYS A 185 13.59 -11.77 -19.16
N LYS A 186 14.80 -11.42 -18.71
CA LYS A 186 15.98 -12.28 -18.77
C LYS A 186 15.77 -13.61 -18.04
N HIS A 187 15.03 -13.59 -16.93
CA HIS A 187 14.81 -14.75 -16.07
C HIS A 187 13.39 -15.35 -16.20
N ASP A 188 12.58 -14.85 -17.13
CA ASP A 188 11.21 -15.29 -17.40
C ASP A 188 10.27 -15.21 -16.17
N LEU A 189 10.38 -14.15 -15.36
CA LEU A 189 9.67 -13.95 -14.10
C LEU A 189 8.39 -13.16 -14.28
N TYR A 190 7.38 -13.43 -13.44
CA TYR A 190 6.28 -12.50 -13.24
C TYR A 190 6.69 -11.31 -12.37
N ILE A 191 6.06 -10.16 -12.60
CA ILE A 191 6.12 -9.00 -11.69
C ILE A 191 4.71 -8.72 -11.21
N PHE A 192 4.45 -8.87 -9.91
CA PHE A 192 3.26 -8.38 -9.25
C PHE A 192 3.59 -7.03 -8.60
N SER A 193 2.90 -5.97 -9.03
CA SER A 193 3.11 -4.61 -8.55
C SER A 193 1.88 -4.12 -7.80
N ASP A 194 2.02 -3.95 -6.48
CA ASP A 194 1.04 -3.27 -5.64
C ASP A 194 1.22 -1.75 -5.83
N GLU A 195 0.36 -1.17 -6.65
CA GLU A 195 0.37 0.23 -7.08
C GLU A 195 -0.72 1.04 -6.36
N MET A 196 -1.09 0.68 -5.13
CA MET A 196 -2.21 1.29 -4.41
C MET A 196 -2.13 2.81 -4.26
N TYR A 197 -0.93 3.38 -4.31
CA TYR A 197 -0.69 4.83 -4.28
C TYR A 197 -0.42 5.43 -5.67
N HIS A 198 -0.73 4.70 -6.75
CA HIS A 198 -0.57 5.20 -8.11
C HIS A 198 -1.19 6.59 -8.27
N LYS A 199 -0.51 7.50 -9.00
CA LYS A 199 -0.83 8.94 -9.18
C LYS A 199 -0.61 9.86 -7.97
N LEU A 200 -0.39 9.35 -6.75
CA LEU A 200 0.02 10.21 -5.63
C LEU A 200 1.51 10.55 -5.74
N ILE A 201 1.87 11.38 -6.71
CA ILE A 201 3.25 11.77 -7.02
C ILE A 201 3.55 13.13 -6.39
N ILE A 202 4.69 13.25 -5.71
CA ILE A 202 5.05 14.42 -4.92
C ILE A 202 6.15 15.23 -5.61
N GLY A 203 6.00 16.54 -5.62
CA GLY A 203 6.98 17.46 -6.19
C GLY A 203 7.21 17.26 -7.69
N ASN A 204 8.49 17.18 -8.08
CA ASN A 204 8.91 16.99 -9.48
C ASN A 204 9.21 15.53 -9.84
N THR A 205 8.73 14.58 -9.03
CA THR A 205 8.92 13.16 -9.31
C THR A 205 8.15 12.75 -10.57
N GLU A 206 8.81 12.01 -11.49
CA GLU A 206 8.18 11.51 -12.72
C GLU A 206 7.19 10.39 -12.39
N GLU A 207 5.95 10.49 -12.87
CA GLU A 207 4.96 9.41 -12.77
C GLU A 207 5.38 8.23 -13.65
N LEU A 208 5.43 7.03 -13.07
CA LEU A 208 5.76 5.81 -13.79
C LEU A 208 4.49 5.16 -14.35
N PRO A 209 4.59 4.50 -15.51
CA PRO A 209 3.49 3.69 -16.02
C PRO A 209 3.22 2.49 -15.11
N PRO A 210 1.97 1.99 -15.08
CA PRO A 210 1.66 0.70 -14.46
C PRO A 210 2.51 -0.42 -15.05
N ILE A 211 2.86 -1.43 -14.25
CA ILE A 211 3.76 -2.51 -14.71
C ILE A 211 3.16 -3.31 -15.88
N CYS A 212 1.85 -3.47 -15.93
CA CYS A 212 1.15 -4.16 -17.01
C CYS A 212 1.24 -3.42 -18.36
N ASP A 213 1.49 -2.10 -18.38
CA ASP A 213 1.65 -1.32 -19.60
C ASP A 213 3.07 -1.46 -20.22
N VAL A 214 4.04 -2.02 -19.49
CA VAL A 214 5.45 -2.08 -19.90
C VAL A 214 6.03 -3.49 -19.87
N TYR A 215 5.30 -4.46 -19.36
CA TYR A 215 5.75 -5.85 -19.27
C TYR A 215 4.59 -6.84 -19.44
N GLU A 216 4.73 -7.81 -20.36
CA GLU A 216 3.72 -8.80 -20.70
C GLU A 216 3.38 -9.78 -19.55
N LYS A 217 4.32 -10.03 -18.61
CA LYS A 217 4.08 -10.78 -17.38
C LYS A 217 3.92 -9.84 -16.17
N GLY A 218 3.61 -8.57 -16.41
CA GLY A 218 3.27 -7.57 -15.40
C GLY A 218 1.83 -7.73 -14.92
N ILE A 219 1.66 -7.62 -13.61
CA ILE A 219 0.36 -7.64 -12.95
C ILE A 219 0.27 -6.38 -12.09
N SER A 220 -0.57 -5.43 -12.48
CA SER A 220 -0.81 -4.20 -11.72
C SER A 220 -2.00 -4.37 -10.80
N LEU A 221 -1.82 -4.07 -9.52
CA LEU A 221 -2.89 -3.97 -8.53
C LEU A 221 -3.10 -2.50 -8.17
N TRP A 222 -4.31 -1.99 -8.35
CA TRP A 222 -4.69 -0.67 -7.88
C TRP A 222 -6.10 -0.68 -7.29
N GLY A 223 -6.57 0.48 -6.75
CA GLY A 223 -7.89 0.55 -6.16
C GLY A 223 -8.23 1.92 -5.59
N THR A 224 -9.45 2.03 -5.05
CA THR A 224 -10.02 3.29 -4.59
C THR A 224 -9.53 3.76 -3.21
N SER A 225 -8.83 2.90 -2.46
CA SER A 225 -8.58 3.12 -1.03
C SER A 225 -7.61 4.26 -0.73
N LYS A 226 -6.56 4.46 -1.53
CA LYS A 226 -5.45 5.37 -1.20
C LYS A 226 -5.51 6.66 -2.02
N THR A 227 -5.36 6.57 -3.33
CA THR A 227 -5.36 7.72 -4.24
C THR A 227 -6.66 8.52 -4.14
N PHE A 228 -7.79 7.84 -4.02
CA PHE A 228 -9.11 8.47 -3.98
C PHE A 228 -9.58 8.81 -2.55
N GLY A 229 -8.97 8.23 -1.50
CA GLY A 229 -9.47 8.38 -0.13
C GLY A 229 -10.81 7.65 0.10
N LEU A 230 -11.13 6.63 -0.71
CA LEU A 230 -12.41 5.91 -0.67
C LEU A 230 -12.22 4.47 -0.18
N ALA A 231 -11.49 4.30 0.92
CA ALA A 231 -11.18 2.97 1.49
C ALA A 231 -12.43 2.16 1.86
N GLY A 232 -13.52 2.83 2.20
CA GLY A 232 -14.80 2.22 2.56
C GLY A 232 -15.50 1.51 1.40
N LEU A 233 -15.18 1.82 0.13
CA LEU A 233 -15.75 1.15 -1.03
C LEU A 233 -15.26 -0.30 -1.19
N ARG A 234 -14.12 -0.65 -0.61
CA ARG A 234 -13.53 -2.00 -0.73
C ARG A 234 -13.35 -2.45 -2.18
N THR A 235 -13.07 -1.51 -3.10
CA THR A 235 -12.92 -1.78 -4.53
C THR A 235 -11.46 -1.62 -4.95
N GLY A 236 -10.94 -2.64 -5.63
CA GLY A 236 -9.66 -2.64 -6.31
C GLY A 236 -9.75 -3.52 -7.56
N TRP A 237 -8.67 -3.58 -8.30
CA TRP A 237 -8.62 -4.35 -9.55
C TRP A 237 -7.20 -4.81 -9.87
N LEU A 238 -7.12 -5.94 -10.58
CA LEU A 238 -5.91 -6.38 -11.27
C LEU A 238 -6.03 -6.05 -12.75
N VAL A 239 -4.90 -5.65 -13.34
CA VAL A 239 -4.74 -5.56 -14.79
C VAL A 239 -3.51 -6.37 -15.21
N SER A 240 -3.68 -7.27 -16.18
CA SER A 240 -2.60 -8.09 -16.71
C SER A 240 -2.92 -8.58 -18.13
N ASP A 241 -1.91 -8.74 -18.97
CA ASP A 241 -2.06 -9.36 -20.31
C ASP A 241 -2.20 -10.87 -20.25
N ASP A 242 -1.81 -11.52 -19.15
CA ASP A 242 -1.95 -12.97 -18.98
C ASP A 242 -3.41 -13.36 -18.66
N LYS A 243 -4.20 -13.59 -19.70
CA LYS A 243 -5.59 -14.05 -19.61
C LYS A 243 -5.71 -15.41 -18.90
N THR A 244 -4.68 -16.25 -18.94
CA THR A 244 -4.68 -17.55 -18.27
C THR A 244 -4.57 -17.35 -16.76
N PHE A 245 -3.70 -16.45 -16.32
CA PHE A 245 -3.60 -16.02 -14.92
C PHE A 245 -4.96 -15.46 -14.45
N LEU A 246 -5.53 -14.49 -15.18
CA LEU A 246 -6.78 -13.84 -14.78
C LEU A 246 -7.96 -14.83 -14.69
N LYS A 247 -8.07 -15.79 -15.60
CA LYS A 247 -9.08 -16.88 -15.50
C LYS A 247 -8.93 -17.69 -14.22
N LYS A 248 -7.70 -18.00 -13.80
CA LYS A 248 -7.45 -18.67 -12.52
C LYS A 248 -7.79 -17.78 -11.32
N VAL A 249 -7.54 -16.48 -11.42
CA VAL A 249 -7.93 -15.51 -10.38
C VAL A 249 -9.45 -15.51 -10.20
N VAL A 250 -10.22 -15.42 -11.28
CA VAL A 250 -11.69 -15.47 -11.23
C VAL A 250 -12.17 -16.79 -10.65
N ALA A 251 -11.65 -17.92 -11.13
CA ALA A 251 -12.01 -19.25 -10.62
C ALA A 251 -11.70 -19.41 -9.11
N PHE A 252 -10.64 -18.79 -8.61
CA PHE A 252 -10.32 -18.79 -7.19
C PHE A 252 -11.27 -17.86 -6.40
N LYS A 253 -11.59 -16.70 -6.98
CA LYS A 253 -12.52 -15.70 -6.41
C LYS A 253 -13.91 -16.29 -6.20
N ASP A 254 -14.35 -17.23 -7.03
CA ASP A 254 -15.64 -17.94 -6.88
C ASP A 254 -15.76 -18.68 -5.54
N TYR A 255 -14.64 -19.05 -4.90
CA TYR A 255 -14.60 -19.64 -3.55
C TYR A 255 -14.53 -18.60 -2.41
N LEU A 256 -14.43 -17.32 -2.73
CA LEU A 256 -14.31 -16.22 -1.76
C LEU A 256 -15.51 -15.28 -1.87
N SER A 257 -15.35 -14.16 -2.58
CA SER A 257 -16.40 -13.14 -2.69
C SER A 257 -17.41 -13.38 -3.80
N ILE A 258 -17.12 -14.27 -4.77
CA ILE A 258 -17.91 -14.53 -5.99
C ILE A 258 -17.94 -13.30 -6.90
N CYS A 259 -18.51 -12.19 -6.42
CA CYS A 259 -18.60 -10.90 -7.08
C CYS A 259 -18.43 -9.76 -6.06
N ASN A 260 -18.43 -8.52 -6.52
CA ASN A 260 -18.23 -7.36 -5.66
C ASN A 260 -19.57 -6.81 -5.14
N SER A 261 -19.47 -5.82 -4.26
CA SER A 261 -20.61 -5.01 -3.83
C SER A 261 -21.11 -4.15 -4.98
N ALA A 262 -22.32 -4.40 -5.48
CA ALA A 262 -22.92 -3.63 -6.57
C ALA A 262 -22.96 -2.11 -6.30
N PRO A 263 -23.33 -1.60 -5.10
CA PRO A 263 -23.19 -0.19 -4.77
C PRO A 263 -21.78 0.35 -4.89
N SER A 264 -20.79 -0.41 -4.40
CA SER A 264 -19.38 0.00 -4.45
C SER A 264 -18.85 0.09 -5.87
N GLU A 265 -19.29 -0.79 -6.78
CA GLU A 265 -18.92 -0.73 -8.18
C GLU A 265 -19.43 0.56 -8.86
N ILE A 266 -20.69 0.95 -8.63
CA ILE A 266 -21.25 2.18 -9.19
C ILE A 266 -20.55 3.42 -8.63
N LEU A 267 -20.30 3.47 -7.32
CA LEU A 267 -19.56 4.57 -6.72
C LEU A 267 -18.10 4.65 -7.21
N SER A 268 -17.51 3.51 -7.50
CA SER A 268 -16.15 3.46 -8.08
C SER A 268 -16.11 3.96 -9.53
N ILE A 269 -17.17 3.74 -10.32
CA ILE A 269 -17.32 4.35 -11.67
C ILE A 269 -17.31 5.88 -11.56
N MET A 270 -18.13 6.43 -10.65
CA MET A 270 -18.19 7.88 -10.41
C MET A 270 -16.80 8.44 -10.02
N ALA A 271 -16.10 7.74 -9.13
CA ALA A 271 -14.79 8.17 -8.68
C ALA A 271 -13.72 8.12 -9.79
N LEU A 272 -13.69 7.05 -10.59
CA LEU A 272 -12.73 6.88 -11.68
C LEU A 272 -12.91 7.92 -12.79
N ASN A 273 -14.14 8.16 -13.20
CA ASN A 273 -14.45 9.17 -14.22
C ASN A 273 -14.12 10.60 -13.78
N ASN A 274 -14.06 10.83 -12.46
CA ASN A 274 -13.83 12.14 -11.86
C ASN A 274 -12.59 12.15 -10.94
N ILE A 275 -11.53 11.43 -11.29
CA ILE A 275 -10.36 11.21 -10.42
C ILE A 275 -9.76 12.50 -9.86
N ASN A 276 -9.75 13.61 -10.63
CA ASN A 276 -9.14 14.87 -10.18
C ASN A 276 -9.87 15.50 -8.99
N LEU A 277 -11.18 15.21 -8.80
CA LEU A 277 -11.92 15.65 -7.61
C LEU A 277 -11.34 15.09 -6.29
N PHE A 278 -10.62 13.98 -6.37
CA PHE A 278 -9.99 13.32 -5.22
C PHE A 278 -8.48 13.54 -5.21
N LEU A 279 -7.84 13.38 -6.36
CA LEU A 279 -6.38 13.42 -6.50
C LEU A 279 -5.81 14.79 -6.15
N GLU A 280 -6.35 15.88 -6.71
CA GLU A 280 -5.82 17.21 -6.49
C GLU A 280 -5.94 17.69 -5.03
N PRO A 281 -7.10 17.57 -4.34
CA PRO A 281 -7.20 17.92 -2.93
C PRO A 281 -6.32 17.05 -2.03
N ASN A 282 -6.18 15.75 -2.34
CA ASN A 282 -5.34 14.84 -1.59
C ASN A 282 -3.86 15.19 -1.74
N LEU A 283 -3.37 15.45 -2.96
CA LEU A 283 -2.00 15.89 -3.19
C LEU A 283 -1.70 17.24 -2.52
N LYS A 284 -2.62 18.21 -2.60
CA LYS A 284 -2.48 19.49 -1.93
C LYS A 284 -2.33 19.32 -0.42
N LYS A 285 -3.15 18.45 0.19
CA LYS A 285 -3.09 18.14 1.62
C LYS A 285 -1.79 17.46 1.99
N ILE A 286 -1.38 16.43 1.25
CA ILE A 286 -0.15 15.69 1.48
C ILE A 286 1.06 16.63 1.41
N ASN A 287 1.19 17.44 0.36
CA ASN A 287 2.29 18.38 0.22
C ASN A 287 2.35 19.40 1.35
N LYS A 288 1.20 19.97 1.74
CA LYS A 288 1.10 20.89 2.88
C LYS A 288 1.57 20.21 4.17
N ASN A 289 1.12 19.00 4.43
CA ASN A 289 1.44 18.26 5.65
C ASN A 289 2.91 17.82 5.70
N ILE A 290 3.52 17.49 4.57
CA ILE A 290 4.96 17.22 4.49
C ILE A 290 5.74 18.46 4.93
N SER A 291 5.42 19.65 4.38
CA SER A 291 6.11 20.90 4.76
C SER A 291 5.93 21.24 6.24
N ILE A 292 4.75 21.02 6.82
CA ILE A 292 4.51 21.22 8.25
C ILE A 292 5.36 20.25 9.08
N PHE A 293 5.44 19.00 8.66
CA PHE A 293 6.24 17.99 9.35
C PHE A 293 7.75 18.27 9.25
N GLU A 294 8.24 18.78 8.12
CA GLU A 294 9.62 19.24 7.97
C GLU A 294 9.99 20.35 8.96
N GLU A 295 9.09 21.31 9.19
CA GLU A 295 9.32 22.36 10.20
C GLU A 295 9.24 21.81 11.63
N PHE A 296 8.33 20.90 11.90
CA PHE A 296 8.22 20.25 13.21
C PHE A 296 9.49 19.50 13.59
N ILE A 297 10.10 18.76 12.67
CA ILE A 297 11.33 17.97 12.94
C ILE A 297 12.50 18.88 13.36
N LYS A 298 12.61 20.09 12.83
CA LYS A 298 13.68 21.02 13.20
C LYS A 298 13.62 21.49 14.66
N GLN A 299 12.50 21.28 15.34
CA GLN A 299 12.22 21.78 16.68
C GLN A 299 12.31 20.72 17.77
N GLN A 300 12.69 19.49 17.42
CA GLN A 300 12.79 18.36 18.35
C GLN A 300 13.94 17.41 17.93
N ASP A 301 14.36 16.52 18.84
CA ASP A 301 15.54 15.66 18.69
C ASP A 301 15.21 14.15 18.75
N VAL A 302 13.93 13.80 18.90
CA VAL A 302 13.49 12.41 19.04
C VAL A 302 13.25 11.75 17.68
N ILE A 303 12.74 12.49 16.70
CA ILE A 303 12.62 12.03 15.32
C ILE A 303 13.80 12.58 14.53
N THR A 304 14.72 11.73 14.10
CA THR A 304 16.01 12.16 13.57
C THR A 304 16.12 12.12 12.06
N ASP A 305 15.73 11.00 11.46
CA ASP A 305 15.90 10.80 10.02
C ASP A 305 14.54 10.83 9.31
N PHE A 306 14.24 12.00 8.76
CA PHE A 306 13.08 12.17 7.87
C PHE A 306 13.54 12.30 6.43
N ILE A 307 13.13 11.34 5.63
CA ILE A 307 13.28 11.38 4.18
C ILE A 307 11.90 11.70 3.61
N PRO A 308 11.70 12.88 3.01
CA PRO A 308 10.42 13.25 2.41
C PRO A 308 9.98 12.21 1.37
N PRO A 309 8.72 11.80 1.37
CA PRO A 309 8.23 10.83 0.39
C PRO A 309 8.31 11.42 -1.03
N LYS A 310 8.72 10.58 -2.00
CA LYS A 310 8.69 10.91 -3.43
C LYS A 310 7.31 10.67 -4.03
N ALA A 311 6.55 9.77 -3.41
CA ALA A 311 5.19 9.43 -3.83
C ALA A 311 4.45 8.72 -2.69
N GLY A 312 3.13 8.59 -2.80
CA GLY A 312 2.27 8.05 -1.75
C GLY A 312 1.93 9.08 -0.68
N SER A 313 1.54 8.61 0.48
CA SER A 313 1.04 9.44 1.60
C SER A 313 1.76 9.19 2.91
N THR A 314 2.87 8.45 2.90
CA THR A 314 3.55 8.03 4.14
C THR A 314 5.05 8.23 4.06
N SER A 315 5.69 8.35 5.22
CA SER A 315 7.14 8.22 5.40
C SER A 315 7.44 7.35 6.61
N PHE A 316 8.64 6.76 6.62
CA PHE A 316 9.12 5.91 7.69
C PHE A 316 10.29 6.59 8.38
N VAL A 317 10.02 7.15 9.57
CA VAL A 317 10.96 8.03 10.27
C VAL A 317 11.64 7.32 11.40
N GLN A 318 12.93 7.59 11.60
CA GLN A 318 13.72 7.00 12.66
C GLN A 318 13.52 7.74 13.98
N LEU A 319 13.51 6.98 15.08
CA LEU A 319 13.42 7.50 16.44
C LEU A 319 14.76 7.38 17.17
N ASN A 320 15.14 8.47 17.83
CA ASN A 320 16.30 8.55 18.72
C ASN A 320 15.87 8.29 20.19
N ILE A 321 15.48 7.05 20.47
CA ILE A 321 14.94 6.62 21.76
C ILE A 321 15.69 5.37 22.27
N ASN A 322 15.66 5.10 23.58
CA ASN A 322 16.22 3.88 24.16
C ASN A 322 15.29 2.68 24.03
N ASP A 323 13.97 2.89 24.18
CA ASP A 323 12.94 1.87 24.05
C ASP A 323 12.81 1.33 22.61
N SER A 324 12.07 0.26 22.40
CA SER A 324 11.64 -0.19 21.08
C SER A 324 10.61 0.78 20.48
N SER A 325 10.45 0.79 19.16
CA SER A 325 9.40 1.59 18.53
C SER A 325 7.99 1.15 18.94
N LEU A 326 7.81 -0.13 19.26
CA LEU A 326 6.54 -0.67 19.77
C LEU A 326 6.22 -0.16 21.17
N GLU A 327 7.19 -0.17 22.10
CA GLU A 327 7.01 0.36 23.46
C GLU A 327 6.70 1.85 23.42
N PHE A 328 7.47 2.62 22.65
CA PHE A 328 7.20 4.03 22.43
C PHE A 328 5.78 4.29 21.89
N SER A 329 5.37 3.56 20.83
CA SER A 329 4.05 3.74 20.21
C SER A 329 2.90 3.39 21.17
N ASN A 330 3.06 2.33 21.97
CA ASN A 330 2.07 1.93 22.97
C ASN A 330 1.96 2.97 24.11
N GLN A 331 3.09 3.51 24.56
CA GLN A 331 3.07 4.56 25.58
C GLN A 331 2.48 5.86 25.04
N LEU A 332 2.86 6.25 23.81
CA LEU A 332 2.34 7.47 23.17
C LEU A 332 0.82 7.43 23.02
N VAL A 333 0.26 6.31 22.52
CA VAL A 333 -1.20 6.22 22.36
C VAL A 333 -1.93 6.24 23.69
N LYS A 334 -1.36 5.63 24.72
CA LYS A 334 -1.91 5.60 26.08
C LYS A 334 -1.95 7.00 26.70
N ASP A 335 -0.88 7.79 26.57
CA ASP A 335 -0.73 9.07 27.25
C ASP A 335 -1.40 10.23 26.50
N THR A 336 -1.45 10.15 25.17
CA THR A 336 -1.90 11.28 24.32
C THR A 336 -3.06 10.96 23.40
N GLY A 337 -3.36 9.67 23.21
CA GLY A 337 -4.29 9.21 22.18
C GLY A 337 -3.72 9.26 20.76
N ILE A 338 -2.42 9.51 20.57
CA ILE A 338 -1.77 9.50 19.25
C ILE A 338 -1.33 8.07 18.89
N MET A 339 -1.97 7.50 17.89
CA MET A 339 -1.57 6.21 17.32
C MET A 339 -0.49 6.39 16.25
N THR A 340 0.63 5.68 16.41
CA THR A 340 1.66 5.48 15.39
C THR A 340 1.75 4.01 15.00
N VAL A 341 2.40 3.69 13.89
CA VAL A 341 2.67 2.30 13.49
C VAL A 341 4.17 2.05 13.56
N PRO A 342 4.61 1.24 14.54
CA PRO A 342 6.02 0.93 14.76
C PRO A 342 6.59 -0.06 13.73
N ALA A 343 7.92 -0.09 13.60
CA ALA A 343 8.67 -0.90 12.65
C ALA A 343 8.37 -2.40 12.74
N GLU A 344 8.07 -2.89 13.93
CA GLU A 344 7.76 -4.29 14.21
C GLU A 344 6.52 -4.78 13.45
N MET A 345 5.60 -3.86 13.09
CA MET A 345 4.41 -4.17 12.28
C MET A 345 4.75 -4.42 10.80
N PHE A 346 5.94 -4.01 10.36
CA PHE A 346 6.47 -4.25 9.02
C PHE A 346 7.57 -5.33 9.01
N GLU A 347 7.77 -6.05 10.11
CA GLU A 347 8.87 -7.00 10.30
C GLU A 347 10.24 -6.38 9.98
N TYR A 348 10.42 -5.09 10.33
CA TYR A 348 11.63 -4.33 10.05
C TYR A 348 12.42 -4.03 11.32
N GLU A 349 13.73 -4.22 11.26
CA GLU A 349 14.65 -3.98 12.37
C GLU A 349 14.98 -2.49 12.48
N GLY A 350 15.00 -1.99 13.71
CA GLY A 350 15.33 -0.60 14.01
C GLY A 350 14.15 0.14 14.64
N LYS A 351 14.43 1.35 15.10
CA LYS A 351 13.48 2.17 15.83
C LYS A 351 12.82 3.16 14.86
N TYR A 352 11.79 2.70 14.14
CA TYR A 352 11.08 3.50 13.15
C TYR A 352 9.59 3.52 13.46
N ILE A 353 8.94 4.60 13.05
CA ILE A 353 7.48 4.70 12.99
C ILE A 353 7.05 5.20 11.61
N ARG A 354 5.89 4.76 11.17
CA ARG A 354 5.25 5.33 9.98
C ARG A 354 4.51 6.60 10.37
N VAL A 355 4.68 7.64 9.55
CA VAL A 355 3.93 8.90 9.60
C VAL A 355 3.10 9.02 8.32
N GLY A 356 1.83 9.41 8.45
CA GLY A 356 0.91 9.62 7.35
C GLY A 356 0.60 11.10 7.11
N PHE A 357 0.56 11.51 5.85
CA PHE A 357 0.34 12.91 5.44
C PHE A 357 -1.03 13.16 4.82
N GLY A 358 -1.88 12.14 4.76
CA GLY A 358 -3.20 12.22 4.12
C GLY A 358 -4.31 12.84 4.96
N ARG A 359 -4.09 13.14 6.24
CA ARG A 359 -5.12 13.63 7.18
C ARG A 359 -5.03 15.13 7.41
N ALA A 360 -6.18 15.82 7.41
CA ALA A 360 -6.24 17.27 7.58
C ALA A 360 -5.81 17.75 8.96
N ASN A 361 -5.99 16.90 9.98
CA ASN A 361 -5.69 17.24 11.38
C ASN A 361 -4.23 17.00 11.79
N LEU A 362 -3.30 16.76 10.86
CA LEU A 362 -1.89 16.58 11.19
C LEU A 362 -1.30 17.73 12.02
N PRO A 363 -1.59 19.02 11.75
CA PRO A 363 -1.06 20.11 12.58
C PRO A 363 -1.44 19.97 14.06
N GLU A 364 -2.70 19.68 14.35
CA GLU A 364 -3.19 19.45 15.73
C GLU A 364 -2.47 18.26 16.40
N ILE A 365 -2.26 17.18 15.65
CA ILE A 365 -1.53 16.00 16.14
C ILE A 365 -0.10 16.36 16.52
N LEU A 366 0.58 17.17 15.70
CA LEU A 366 1.97 17.58 15.95
C LEU A 366 2.12 18.49 17.16
N GLU A 367 1.14 19.38 17.45
CA GLU A 367 1.12 20.18 18.68
C GLU A 367 1.07 19.31 19.94
N VAL A 368 0.22 18.27 19.93
CA VAL A 368 0.11 17.31 21.04
C VAL A 368 1.40 16.48 21.14
N LEU A 369 1.93 16.03 20.02
CA LEU A 369 3.18 15.26 19.97
C LEU A 369 4.36 16.08 20.50
N GLU A 370 4.50 17.35 20.08
CA GLU A 370 5.55 18.25 20.56
C GLU A 370 5.50 18.41 22.09
N SER A 371 4.31 18.61 22.64
CA SER A 371 4.10 18.73 24.06
C SER A 371 4.52 17.46 24.81
N TYR A 372 4.21 16.28 24.28
CA TYR A 372 4.61 15.01 24.84
C TYR A 372 6.13 14.81 24.77
N LEU A 373 6.76 15.08 23.62
CA LEU A 373 8.19 14.92 23.44
C LEU A 373 9.00 15.84 24.36
N LYS A 374 8.54 17.08 24.62
CA LYS A 374 9.19 17.99 25.57
C LYS A 374 9.19 17.47 27.00
N GLN A 375 8.17 16.71 27.40
CA GLN A 375 8.01 16.13 28.73
C GLN A 375 8.69 14.76 28.88
N MET A 376 9.14 14.16 27.77
CA MET A 376 9.75 12.83 27.80
C MET A 376 11.06 12.86 28.59
N PRO A 377 11.23 11.94 29.58
CA PRO A 377 12.41 11.89 30.42
C PRO A 377 13.69 11.72 29.60
N ALA A 378 14.79 12.38 30.03
CA ALA A 378 16.08 12.32 29.33
C ALA A 378 16.62 10.88 29.18
N HIS A 379 16.35 10.00 30.14
CA HIS A 379 16.78 8.59 30.07
C HIS A 379 16.07 7.78 28.96
N ASN A 380 14.98 8.27 28.39
CA ASN A 380 14.31 7.65 27.24
C ASN A 380 14.85 8.17 25.89
N ARG A 381 15.79 9.10 25.91
CA ARG A 381 16.47 9.61 24.71
C ARG A 381 17.88 9.02 24.64
N VAL A 382 18.40 8.80 23.45
CA VAL A 382 19.81 8.46 23.27
C VAL A 382 20.61 9.77 23.40
N ASP A 383 21.53 9.83 24.37
CA ASP A 383 22.41 11.01 24.52
C ASP A 383 23.15 11.31 23.22
N GLY A 384 23.04 12.56 22.74
CA GLY A 384 23.62 13.01 21.47
C GLY A 384 25.17 13.05 21.42
N SER A 385 25.84 12.22 22.20
CA SER A 385 27.30 12.02 22.21
C SER A 385 27.67 10.71 21.51
N ALA A 386 27.28 10.53 20.25
CA ALA A 386 27.88 9.52 19.39
C ALA A 386 29.01 10.16 18.55
N PRO A 387 30.15 9.50 18.36
CA PRO A 387 31.33 10.10 17.73
C PRO A 387 31.07 10.42 16.26
N LYS A 388 31.64 11.58 15.86
CA LYS A 388 31.69 12.08 14.49
C LYS A 388 32.37 11.11 13.53
#